data_5bfce4fc2b767384a28f245bf5ee4d5e
#
_entry.id   5bfce4fc2b767384a28f245bf5ee4d5e
#
_cell.length_a   1.000
_cell.length_b   1.000
_cell.length_c   1.000
_cell.angle_alpha   90.00
_cell.angle_beta   90.00
_cell.angle_gamma   90.00
#
_symmetry.space_group_name_H-M   'P 1'
#
loop_
_entity.id
_entity.type
_entity.pdbx_description
1 polymer ?
#
loop_
_entity_poly.entity_id
_entity_poly.type
_entity_poly.pdbx_seq_one_letter_code
_entity_poly.pdbx_strand_id
1 'polypeptide(L)'
;MNSITKTQPEAQAEAEADKSLKIALVLQGGGALGAYHIGAFEALAAHGYQPDWVAGISIGAFNAAIIAGNEPEERLEKLTQFWQAITWPDIPGFGDYLPWLTLHNQFSNGEALTIGQPNFFTPRLVNPYFLSKAAATSLSFYDTSPMRATLQNFASFARINSEATRLTLGATNIETGNLEFFDNGTHKPMGPEHVLASGSLPPGFPATEVNGKLYWDGGCVSNTPLEAIAAGQGTAPMLVFVIDLWNATGAPPETMSGVFWRAKQIQYASRATREVKIVETAANHAHAAGIAKAAGLAEMDGLPDAPALQQGALDIVHIIYHPGPDQIANSDAEFSRLSIAVRREAGRLDMEKALIDAPWTKQMPRHQRARTHRIEGTHLSPSLFV
;
A
#
# COMPACT_ATOMS: atom_id res chain seq x y z
N MET A 1 -12.30 -34.92 -26.78
CA MET A 1 -11.61 -34.29 -25.66
C MET A 1 -10.13 -34.69 -25.75
N ASN A 2 -9.30 -33.82 -26.36
CA ASN A 2 -7.85 -34.05 -26.43
C ASN A 2 -7.23 -33.43 -25.18
N SER A 3 -6.79 -34.27 -24.25
CA SER A 3 -5.90 -33.87 -23.17
C SER A 3 -4.51 -33.63 -23.78
N ILE A 4 -4.12 -32.36 -23.88
CA ILE A 4 -2.73 -31.99 -24.24
C ILE A 4 -1.86 -32.38 -23.05
N THR A 5 -1.16 -33.51 -23.16
CA THR A 5 -0.13 -33.91 -22.21
C THR A 5 1.08 -33.01 -22.44
N LYS A 6 1.40 -32.17 -21.47
CA LYS A 6 2.62 -31.32 -21.51
C LYS A 6 3.85 -32.20 -21.62
N THR A 7 4.85 -31.75 -22.38
CA THR A 7 6.13 -32.49 -22.52
C THR A 7 6.95 -32.40 -21.23
N GLN A 8 7.78 -33.41 -20.98
CA GLN A 8 8.67 -33.44 -19.79
C GLN A 8 9.55 -32.16 -19.63
N PRO A 9 10.10 -31.55 -20.71
CA PRO A 9 10.85 -30.31 -20.61
C PRO A 9 10.00 -29.12 -20.20
N GLU A 10 8.74 -29.07 -20.66
CA GLU A 10 7.80 -27.99 -20.30
C GLU A 10 7.37 -28.10 -18.83
N ALA A 11 7.14 -29.32 -18.34
CA ALA A 11 6.82 -29.55 -16.92
C ALA A 11 8.03 -29.27 -16.01
N GLN A 12 9.26 -29.53 -16.47
CA GLN A 12 10.49 -29.18 -15.74
C GLN A 12 10.76 -27.68 -15.76
N ALA A 13 10.54 -26.97 -16.87
CA ALA A 13 10.68 -25.52 -16.96
C ALA A 13 9.64 -24.80 -16.10
N GLU A 14 8.38 -25.29 -16.05
CA GLU A 14 7.36 -24.75 -15.13
C GLU A 14 7.70 -25.05 -13.66
N ALA A 15 8.26 -26.21 -13.33
CA ALA A 15 8.69 -26.54 -11.98
C ALA A 15 9.95 -25.76 -11.53
N GLU A 16 10.81 -25.36 -12.46
CA GLU A 16 11.95 -24.46 -12.20
C GLU A 16 11.51 -23.00 -12.11
N ALA A 17 10.57 -22.56 -12.96
CA ALA A 17 9.97 -21.22 -12.87
C ALA A 17 9.19 -21.03 -11.56
N ASP A 18 8.54 -22.07 -11.05
CA ASP A 18 7.82 -22.05 -9.77
C ASP A 18 8.75 -21.97 -8.54
N LYS A 19 10.05 -22.22 -8.72
CA LYS A 19 11.09 -22.07 -7.67
C LYS A 19 11.82 -20.73 -7.70
N SER A 20 11.55 -19.85 -8.67
CA SER A 20 12.17 -18.53 -8.72
C SER A 20 11.67 -17.65 -7.58
N LEU A 21 12.57 -16.86 -6.98
CA LEU A 21 12.20 -15.88 -5.97
C LEU A 21 11.15 -14.91 -6.51
N LYS A 22 10.01 -14.86 -5.85
CA LYS A 22 8.93 -13.90 -6.16
C LYS A 22 9.06 -12.64 -5.33
N ILE A 23 8.79 -11.50 -5.93
CA ILE A 23 8.87 -10.19 -5.28
C ILE A 23 7.46 -9.63 -5.12
N ALA A 24 7.09 -9.31 -3.88
CA ALA A 24 5.85 -8.63 -3.59
C ALA A 24 6.11 -7.25 -2.97
N LEU A 25 5.25 -6.29 -3.31
CA LEU A 25 5.28 -4.93 -2.79
C LEU A 25 3.94 -4.61 -2.15
N VAL A 26 3.94 -4.32 -0.85
CA VAL A 26 2.76 -3.97 -0.06
C VAL A 26 2.80 -2.49 0.29
N LEU A 27 1.80 -1.75 -0.16
CA LEU A 27 1.70 -0.29 -0.08
C LEU A 27 0.58 0.12 0.87
N GLN A 28 0.94 0.66 2.03
CA GLN A 28 -0.01 1.09 3.05
C GLN A 28 -0.77 2.35 2.60
N GLY A 29 -1.99 2.54 3.13
CA GLY A 29 -2.77 3.77 3.00
C GLY A 29 -2.23 4.91 3.87
N GLY A 30 -2.46 6.15 3.45
CA GLY A 30 -1.98 7.32 4.19
C GLY A 30 -2.14 8.65 3.46
N GLY A 31 -3.01 8.74 2.46
CA GLY A 31 -3.23 9.98 1.72
C GLY A 31 -1.94 10.54 1.13
N ALA A 32 -1.65 11.80 1.38
CA ALA A 32 -0.47 12.49 0.86
C ALA A 32 0.88 11.90 1.32
N LEU A 33 0.91 11.10 2.41
CA LEU A 33 2.12 10.38 2.83
C LEU A 33 2.55 9.35 1.77
N GLY A 34 1.62 8.88 0.93
CA GLY A 34 1.88 7.93 -0.14
C GLY A 34 2.89 8.39 -1.20
N ALA A 35 3.28 9.65 -1.21
CA ALA A 35 4.41 10.14 -2.01
C ALA A 35 5.74 9.44 -1.65
N TYR A 36 5.88 8.95 -0.43
CA TYR A 36 6.99 8.11 0.02
C TYR A 36 7.14 6.84 -0.84
N HIS A 37 6.03 6.26 -1.30
CA HIS A 37 6.06 5.07 -2.15
C HIS A 37 6.79 5.32 -3.48
N ILE A 38 6.77 6.56 -4.02
CA ILE A 38 7.47 6.88 -5.27
C ILE A 38 8.96 6.61 -5.13
N GLY A 39 9.57 7.18 -4.09
CA GLY A 39 11.00 7.04 -3.84
C GLY A 39 11.40 5.63 -3.46
N ALA A 40 10.59 4.96 -2.64
CA ALA A 40 10.83 3.57 -2.30
C ALA A 40 10.78 2.66 -3.54
N PHE A 41 9.81 2.88 -4.44
CA PHE A 41 9.74 2.15 -5.72
C PHE A 41 10.90 2.51 -6.66
N GLU A 42 11.31 3.79 -6.70
CA GLU A 42 12.46 4.25 -7.49
C GLU A 42 13.74 3.51 -7.10
N ALA A 43 14.06 3.44 -5.81
CA ALA A 43 15.23 2.70 -5.33
C ALA A 43 15.12 1.19 -5.60
N LEU A 44 13.93 0.62 -5.39
CA LEU A 44 13.66 -0.80 -5.67
C LEU A 44 13.92 -1.14 -7.14
N ALA A 45 13.38 -0.33 -8.06
CA ALA A 45 13.55 -0.52 -9.50
C ALA A 45 15.01 -0.29 -9.95
N ALA A 46 15.69 0.71 -9.39
CA ALA A 46 17.10 1.00 -9.70
C ALA A 46 18.03 -0.16 -9.31
N HIS A 47 17.68 -0.94 -8.29
CA HIS A 47 18.42 -2.14 -7.90
C HIS A 47 17.95 -3.43 -8.61
N GLY A 48 17.10 -3.30 -9.64
CA GLY A 48 16.66 -4.41 -10.48
C GLY A 48 15.53 -5.26 -9.88
N TYR A 49 14.94 -4.85 -8.75
CA TYR A 49 13.78 -5.53 -8.17
C TYR A 49 12.50 -5.05 -8.86
N GLN A 50 11.87 -5.94 -9.60
CA GLN A 50 10.55 -5.69 -10.19
C GLN A 50 9.50 -6.54 -9.48
N PRO A 51 8.41 -5.94 -8.96
CA PRO A 51 7.40 -6.73 -8.25
C PRO A 51 6.58 -7.58 -9.22
N ASP A 52 6.47 -8.88 -8.89
CA ASP A 52 5.53 -9.83 -9.49
C ASP A 52 4.11 -9.59 -8.96
N TRP A 53 4.01 -9.09 -7.72
CA TRP A 53 2.75 -8.87 -7.02
C TRP A 53 2.77 -7.53 -6.27
N VAL A 54 1.76 -6.70 -6.49
CA VAL A 54 1.59 -5.44 -5.77
C VAL A 54 0.26 -5.47 -5.03
N ALA A 55 0.27 -5.12 -3.76
CA ALA A 55 -0.94 -5.00 -2.96
C ALA A 55 -1.02 -3.62 -2.32
N GLY A 56 -2.23 -3.04 -2.25
CA GLY A 56 -2.39 -1.69 -1.71
C GLY A 56 -3.76 -1.41 -1.13
N ILE A 57 -3.79 -0.43 -0.22
CA ILE A 57 -5.02 0.13 0.36
C ILE A 57 -4.98 1.65 0.26
N SER A 58 -6.15 2.28 0.00
CA SER A 58 -6.25 3.74 -0.10
C SER A 58 -5.30 4.32 -1.16
N ILE A 59 -4.50 5.32 -0.84
CA ILE A 59 -3.48 5.85 -1.76
C ILE A 59 -2.47 4.76 -2.20
N GLY A 60 -2.23 3.77 -1.34
CA GLY A 60 -1.43 2.59 -1.71
C GLY A 60 -2.07 1.77 -2.84
N ALA A 61 -3.40 1.71 -2.91
CA ALA A 61 -4.14 1.07 -4.00
C ALA A 61 -3.99 1.83 -5.33
N PHE A 62 -3.99 3.16 -5.30
CA PHE A 62 -3.72 3.99 -6.49
C PHE A 62 -2.30 3.74 -7.00
N ASN A 63 -1.30 3.82 -6.12
CA ASN A 63 0.08 3.56 -6.48
C ASN A 63 0.28 2.12 -7.00
N ALA A 64 -0.35 1.13 -6.35
CA ALA A 64 -0.32 -0.27 -6.76
C ALA A 64 -0.92 -0.48 -8.15
N ALA A 65 -2.07 0.14 -8.44
CA ALA A 65 -2.73 0.04 -9.73
C ALA A 65 -1.89 0.68 -10.85
N ILE A 66 -1.21 1.80 -10.57
CA ILE A 66 -0.32 2.45 -11.54
C ILE A 66 0.90 1.56 -11.80
N ILE A 67 1.51 0.98 -10.77
CA ILE A 67 2.65 0.05 -10.94
C ILE A 67 2.23 -1.20 -11.72
N ALA A 68 1.09 -1.83 -11.41
CA ALA A 68 0.62 -3.02 -12.08
C ALA A 68 0.07 -2.74 -13.50
N GLY A 69 -0.44 -1.53 -13.73
CA GLY A 69 -1.07 -1.13 -14.99
C GLY A 69 -0.12 -0.62 -16.06
N ASN A 70 1.20 -0.62 -15.82
CA ASN A 70 2.18 -0.12 -16.78
C ASN A 70 3.33 -1.10 -16.99
N GLU A 71 4.03 -0.95 -18.13
CA GLU A 71 5.25 -1.71 -18.40
C GLU A 71 6.34 -1.36 -17.38
N PRO A 72 7.23 -2.29 -17.01
CA PRO A 72 8.25 -2.06 -15.98
C PRO A 72 9.04 -0.76 -16.17
N GLU A 73 9.36 -0.41 -17.41
CA GLU A 73 10.14 0.77 -17.77
C GLU A 73 9.38 2.08 -17.59
N GLU A 74 8.03 2.03 -17.63
CA GLU A 74 7.16 3.21 -17.53
C GLU A 74 6.62 3.45 -16.12
N ARG A 75 6.68 2.46 -15.22
CA ARG A 75 6.04 2.47 -13.90
C ARG A 75 6.40 3.69 -13.07
N LEU A 76 7.70 3.99 -12.96
CA LEU A 76 8.19 5.11 -12.16
C LEU A 76 7.77 6.45 -12.75
N GLU A 77 7.84 6.59 -14.07
CA GLU A 77 7.43 7.81 -14.78
C GLU A 77 5.94 8.06 -14.59
N LYS A 78 5.09 7.05 -14.81
CA LYS A 78 3.63 7.14 -14.65
C LYS A 78 3.24 7.45 -13.20
N LEU A 79 3.90 6.82 -12.23
CA LEU A 79 3.69 7.10 -10.83
C LEU A 79 4.06 8.55 -10.46
N THR A 80 5.19 9.05 -10.97
CA THR A 80 5.63 10.44 -10.78
C THR A 80 4.66 11.43 -11.42
N GLN A 81 4.23 11.18 -12.65
CA GLN A 81 3.27 12.01 -13.37
C GLN A 81 1.91 12.05 -12.68
N PHE A 82 1.43 10.94 -12.13
CA PHE A 82 0.20 10.88 -11.34
C PHE A 82 0.27 11.85 -10.15
N TRP A 83 1.34 11.77 -9.36
CA TRP A 83 1.51 12.63 -8.19
C TRP A 83 1.66 14.11 -8.57
N GLN A 84 2.29 14.41 -9.71
CA GLN A 84 2.32 15.77 -10.26
C GLN A 84 0.93 16.26 -10.67
N ALA A 85 0.12 15.40 -11.27
CA ALA A 85 -1.23 15.75 -11.74
C ALA A 85 -2.22 16.04 -10.61
N ILE A 86 -2.05 15.42 -9.43
CA ILE A 86 -2.90 15.62 -8.25
C ILE A 86 -2.36 16.69 -7.29
N THR A 87 -1.31 17.39 -7.66
CA THR A 87 -0.65 18.44 -6.85
C THR A 87 -0.92 19.81 -7.46
N TRP A 88 -1.24 20.80 -6.62
CA TRP A 88 -1.35 22.16 -7.08
C TRP A 88 -0.03 22.69 -7.65
N PRO A 89 -0.07 23.49 -8.74
CA PRO A 89 1.11 24.17 -9.23
C PRO A 89 1.68 25.12 -8.17
N ASP A 90 2.99 25.27 -8.09
CA ASP A 90 3.59 26.27 -7.24
C ASP A 90 3.16 27.67 -7.69
N ILE A 91 2.80 28.52 -6.75
CA ILE A 91 2.57 29.94 -7.01
C ILE A 91 3.95 30.60 -7.04
N PRO A 92 4.43 31.11 -8.19
CA PRO A 92 5.75 31.73 -8.28
C PRO A 92 5.89 32.87 -7.25
N GLY A 93 6.96 32.82 -6.45
CA GLY A 93 7.26 33.84 -5.42
C GLY A 93 6.65 33.59 -4.04
N PHE A 94 5.81 32.58 -3.84
CA PHE A 94 5.25 32.28 -2.52
C PHE A 94 6.05 31.21 -1.75
N GLY A 95 6.72 30.29 -2.46
CA GLY A 95 7.52 29.21 -1.87
C GLY A 95 8.86 29.66 -1.30
N ASP A 96 9.47 30.69 -1.89
CA ASP A 96 10.85 31.10 -1.55
C ASP A 96 10.97 31.96 -0.29
N TYR A 97 9.86 32.40 0.31
CA TYR A 97 9.82 33.39 1.39
C TYR A 97 9.19 32.93 2.71
N LEU A 98 8.72 31.67 2.82
CA LEU A 98 8.13 31.20 4.07
C LEU A 98 9.17 30.43 4.90
N PRO A 99 9.83 31.09 5.88
CA PRO A 99 10.80 30.42 6.77
C PRO A 99 10.14 29.44 7.75
N TRP A 100 8.83 29.19 7.61
CA TRP A 100 8.00 28.52 8.57
C TRP A 100 7.24 27.38 7.86
N LEU A 101 7.90 26.27 7.68
CA LEU A 101 7.38 25.07 7.03
C LEU A 101 6.01 24.64 7.58
N THR A 102 5.83 24.76 8.90
CA THR A 102 4.54 24.46 9.56
C THR A 102 3.42 25.34 9.04
N LEU A 103 3.69 26.62 8.76
CA LEU A 103 2.69 27.54 8.21
C LEU A 103 2.36 27.17 6.76
N HIS A 104 3.37 26.82 5.97
CA HIS A 104 3.19 26.33 4.61
C HIS A 104 2.31 25.06 4.57
N ASN A 105 2.60 24.09 5.44
CA ASN A 105 1.82 22.87 5.58
C ASN A 105 0.37 23.14 6.02
N GLN A 106 0.15 24.15 6.89
CA GLN A 106 -1.19 24.56 7.27
C GLN A 106 -1.96 25.18 6.11
N PHE A 107 -1.31 26.01 5.28
CA PHE A 107 -1.94 26.61 4.09
C PHE A 107 -2.29 25.54 3.05
N SER A 108 -1.35 24.68 2.67
CA SER A 108 -1.58 23.61 1.69
C SER A 108 -2.65 22.62 2.15
N ASN A 109 -2.68 22.30 3.44
CA ASN A 109 -3.73 21.49 4.02
C ASN A 109 -5.09 22.23 4.01
N GLY A 110 -5.10 23.50 4.38
CA GLY A 110 -6.30 24.35 4.30
C GLY A 110 -6.84 24.44 2.88
N GLU A 111 -5.98 24.56 1.87
CA GLU A 111 -6.31 24.53 0.45
C GLU A 111 -6.95 23.19 0.05
N ALA A 112 -6.33 22.08 0.37
CA ALA A 112 -6.86 20.75 0.08
C ALA A 112 -8.25 20.52 0.71
N LEU A 113 -8.44 20.96 1.95
CA LEU A 113 -9.72 20.81 2.66
C LEU A 113 -10.81 21.80 2.17
N THR A 114 -10.46 22.99 1.67
CA THR A 114 -11.43 24.03 1.28
C THR A 114 -11.67 24.11 -0.22
N ILE A 115 -10.65 23.86 -1.05
CA ILE A 115 -10.71 23.97 -2.52
C ILE A 115 -10.67 22.58 -3.15
N GLY A 116 -10.14 21.57 -2.45
CA GLY A 116 -9.91 20.21 -2.97
C GLY A 116 -8.54 20.03 -3.58
N GLN A 117 -8.33 18.89 -4.25
CA GLN A 117 -7.09 18.57 -4.96
C GLN A 117 -7.36 18.45 -6.46
N PRO A 118 -6.53 19.07 -7.31
CA PRO A 118 -6.71 19.01 -8.76
C PRO A 118 -6.71 17.56 -9.23
N ASN A 119 -7.61 17.24 -10.15
CA ASN A 119 -7.74 15.90 -10.74
C ASN A 119 -7.96 14.75 -9.73
N PHE A 120 -8.24 15.07 -8.48
CA PHE A 120 -8.39 14.07 -7.43
C PHE A 120 -9.73 14.17 -6.71
N PHE A 121 -10.02 15.29 -6.01
CA PHE A 121 -11.32 15.51 -5.37
C PHE A 121 -11.67 17.00 -5.28
N THR A 122 -12.97 17.30 -5.25
CA THR A 122 -13.51 18.66 -5.12
C THR A 122 -14.53 18.74 -3.98
N PRO A 123 -14.61 19.85 -3.23
CA PRO A 123 -15.62 20.03 -2.20
C PRO A 123 -17.02 20.00 -2.79
N ARG A 124 -17.98 19.39 -2.07
CA ARG A 124 -19.39 19.49 -2.45
C ARG A 124 -19.95 20.86 -2.06
N LEU A 125 -20.75 21.43 -2.96
CA LEU A 125 -21.40 22.73 -2.73
C LEU A 125 -22.41 22.71 -1.58
N VAL A 126 -23.06 21.55 -1.37
CA VAL A 126 -24.05 21.36 -0.30
C VAL A 126 -23.43 20.52 0.79
N ASN A 127 -23.40 21.06 2.00
CA ASN A 127 -22.92 20.33 3.17
C ASN A 127 -23.82 19.09 3.41
N PRO A 128 -23.25 17.88 3.46
CA PRO A 128 -24.01 16.63 3.57
C PRO A 128 -24.88 16.52 4.83
N TYR A 129 -24.60 17.27 5.88
CA TYR A 129 -25.42 17.32 7.09
C TYR A 129 -26.81 17.98 6.85
N PHE A 130 -26.98 18.74 5.78
CA PHE A 130 -28.28 19.32 5.41
C PHE A 130 -29.13 18.38 4.53
N LEU A 131 -28.58 17.24 4.13
CA LEU A 131 -29.33 16.24 3.37
C LEU A 131 -30.10 15.35 4.34
N SER A 132 -31.43 15.35 4.26
CA SER A 132 -32.28 14.54 5.12
C SER A 132 -32.15 13.04 4.80
N LYS A 133 -31.94 12.68 3.54
CA LYS A 133 -31.71 11.32 3.04
C LYS A 133 -31.05 11.40 1.66
N ALA A 134 -29.98 10.63 1.45
CA ALA A 134 -29.31 10.52 0.17
C ALA A 134 -28.68 9.12 0.02
N ALA A 135 -28.31 8.74 -1.21
CA ALA A 135 -27.56 7.52 -1.44
C ALA A 135 -26.16 7.57 -0.83
N ALA A 136 -25.66 6.47 -0.30
CA ALA A 136 -24.31 6.40 0.31
C ALA A 136 -23.21 6.86 -0.66
N THR A 137 -23.40 6.66 -1.97
CA THR A 137 -22.52 7.13 -3.05
C THR A 137 -22.48 8.64 -3.23
N SER A 138 -23.31 9.41 -2.50
CA SER A 138 -23.33 10.88 -2.51
C SER A 138 -23.19 11.52 -1.13
N LEU A 139 -23.19 10.71 -0.06
CA LEU A 139 -23.02 11.17 1.32
C LEU A 139 -21.55 11.35 1.68
N SER A 140 -20.97 12.51 1.35
CA SER A 140 -19.57 12.83 1.62
C SER A 140 -19.32 14.33 1.56
N PHE A 141 -18.20 14.79 2.12
CA PHE A 141 -17.79 16.20 2.02
C PHE A 141 -17.22 16.52 0.63
N TYR A 142 -16.60 15.56 -0.03
CA TYR A 142 -15.96 15.76 -1.33
C TYR A 142 -16.57 14.86 -2.40
N ASP A 143 -16.52 15.34 -3.64
CA ASP A 143 -16.79 14.58 -4.85
C ASP A 143 -15.47 14.02 -5.40
N THR A 144 -15.41 12.72 -5.64
CA THR A 144 -14.25 11.98 -6.12
C THR A 144 -14.36 11.60 -7.60
N SER A 145 -15.33 12.13 -8.32
CA SER A 145 -15.51 11.85 -9.76
C SER A 145 -14.27 12.13 -10.62
N PRO A 146 -13.42 13.16 -10.31
CA PRO A 146 -12.18 13.39 -11.06
C PRO A 146 -11.18 12.24 -10.95
N MET A 147 -11.14 11.52 -9.82
CA MET A 147 -10.19 10.42 -9.59
C MET A 147 -10.28 9.32 -10.65
N ARG A 148 -11.49 9.00 -11.12
CA ARG A 148 -11.71 7.94 -12.11
C ARG A 148 -10.97 8.23 -13.42
N ALA A 149 -11.15 9.42 -13.95
CA ALA A 149 -10.49 9.85 -15.20
C ALA A 149 -8.96 9.92 -15.02
N THR A 150 -8.51 10.48 -13.90
CA THR A 150 -7.09 10.55 -13.58
C THR A 150 -6.47 9.16 -13.53
N LEU A 151 -7.09 8.22 -12.83
CA LEU A 151 -6.59 6.86 -12.72
C LEU A 151 -6.49 6.17 -14.09
N GLN A 152 -7.49 6.34 -14.97
CA GLN A 152 -7.50 5.78 -16.33
C GLN A 152 -6.40 6.37 -17.23
N ASN A 153 -5.93 7.58 -16.95
CA ASN A 153 -4.82 8.20 -17.68
C ASN A 153 -3.45 7.64 -17.28
N PHE A 154 -3.33 7.10 -16.05
CA PHE A 154 -2.06 6.64 -15.50
C PHE A 154 -1.96 5.13 -15.31
N ALA A 155 -3.06 4.38 -15.37
CA ALA A 155 -3.09 2.93 -15.23
C ALA A 155 -3.91 2.27 -16.34
N SER A 156 -3.32 1.33 -17.07
CA SER A 156 -4.01 0.51 -18.06
C SER A 156 -4.74 -0.66 -17.39
N PHE A 157 -6.05 -0.58 -17.30
CA PHE A 157 -6.86 -1.70 -16.76
C PHE A 157 -6.86 -2.93 -17.69
N ALA A 158 -6.59 -2.76 -18.99
CA ALA A 158 -6.36 -3.89 -19.89
C ALA A 158 -5.13 -4.69 -19.47
N ARG A 159 -4.02 -3.99 -19.11
CA ARG A 159 -2.81 -4.62 -18.61
C ARG A 159 -3.01 -5.26 -17.22
N ILE A 160 -3.70 -4.58 -16.31
CA ILE A 160 -4.06 -5.17 -15.00
C ILE A 160 -4.80 -6.49 -15.21
N ASN A 161 -5.77 -6.53 -16.11
CA ASN A 161 -6.57 -7.73 -16.39
C ASN A 161 -5.82 -8.81 -17.20
N SER A 162 -4.65 -8.51 -17.76
CA SER A 162 -3.76 -9.50 -18.36
C SER A 162 -2.91 -10.28 -17.35
N GLU A 163 -2.92 -9.87 -16.07
CA GLU A 163 -2.15 -10.47 -14.96
C GLU A 163 -0.63 -10.44 -15.14
N ALA A 164 -0.11 -9.53 -15.99
CA ALA A 164 1.33 -9.35 -16.16
C ALA A 164 2.04 -9.01 -14.83
N THR A 165 1.31 -8.37 -13.92
CA THR A 165 1.66 -8.17 -12.52
C THR A 165 0.41 -8.46 -11.69
N ARG A 166 0.51 -9.31 -10.66
CA ARG A 166 -0.62 -9.55 -9.76
C ARG A 166 -0.93 -8.29 -8.95
N LEU A 167 -2.20 -7.92 -8.89
CA LEU A 167 -2.69 -6.76 -8.16
C LEU A 167 -3.77 -7.17 -7.16
N THR A 168 -3.57 -6.81 -5.89
CA THR A 168 -4.56 -7.03 -4.83
C THR A 168 -4.87 -5.72 -4.13
N LEU A 169 -6.16 -5.39 -4.02
CA LEU A 169 -6.65 -4.16 -3.41
C LEU A 169 -7.61 -4.50 -2.26
N GLY A 170 -7.44 -3.85 -1.11
CA GLY A 170 -8.33 -4.04 0.04
C GLY A 170 -9.37 -2.93 0.13
N ALA A 171 -10.64 -3.27 0.37
CA ALA A 171 -11.72 -2.33 0.66
C ALA A 171 -12.65 -2.87 1.74
N THR A 172 -13.30 -1.99 2.51
CA THR A 172 -14.21 -2.36 3.58
C THR A 172 -15.64 -2.44 3.06
N ASN A 173 -16.24 -3.61 3.10
CA ASN A 173 -17.66 -3.76 2.79
C ASN A 173 -18.51 -3.09 3.87
N ILE A 174 -19.38 -2.14 3.49
CA ILE A 174 -20.14 -1.31 4.44
C ILE A 174 -21.17 -2.12 5.22
N GLU A 175 -21.77 -3.12 4.57
CA GLU A 175 -22.86 -3.90 5.17
C GLU A 175 -22.33 -4.92 6.20
N THR A 176 -21.19 -5.55 5.89
CA THR A 176 -20.61 -6.60 6.75
C THR A 176 -19.55 -6.09 7.72
N GLY A 177 -18.95 -4.91 7.45
CA GLY A 177 -17.80 -4.38 8.17
C GLY A 177 -16.50 -5.15 7.92
N ASN A 178 -16.49 -6.11 7.00
CA ASN A 178 -15.31 -6.91 6.71
C ASN A 178 -14.41 -6.22 5.68
N LEU A 179 -13.09 -6.43 5.81
CA LEU A 179 -12.14 -6.16 4.76
C LEU A 179 -12.29 -7.25 3.69
N GLU A 180 -12.58 -6.84 2.46
CA GLU A 180 -12.63 -7.71 1.28
C GLU A 180 -11.49 -7.34 0.33
N PHE A 181 -10.92 -8.35 -0.35
CA PHE A 181 -9.82 -8.13 -1.30
C PHE A 181 -10.29 -8.35 -2.73
N PHE A 182 -9.96 -7.41 -3.61
CA PHE A 182 -10.07 -7.55 -5.06
C PHE A 182 -8.71 -7.94 -5.62
N ASP A 183 -8.63 -9.05 -6.33
CA ASP A 183 -7.40 -9.60 -6.88
C ASP A 183 -7.59 -9.89 -8.37
N ASN A 184 -6.69 -9.41 -9.24
CA ASN A 184 -6.85 -9.55 -10.69
C ASN A 184 -6.73 -10.99 -11.20
N GLY A 185 -6.25 -11.92 -10.38
CA GLY A 185 -6.28 -13.35 -10.69
C GLY A 185 -7.65 -14.00 -10.44
N THR A 186 -8.50 -13.42 -9.57
CA THR A 186 -9.77 -14.01 -9.14
C THR A 186 -10.99 -13.14 -9.39
N HIS A 187 -10.83 -11.81 -9.47
CA HIS A 187 -11.94 -10.84 -9.65
C HIS A 187 -11.77 -10.09 -10.98
N LYS A 188 -12.30 -10.64 -12.05
CA LYS A 188 -12.23 -10.04 -13.39
C LYS A 188 -13.62 -9.73 -13.95
N PRO A 189 -13.71 -8.62 -14.71
CA PRO A 189 -12.67 -7.63 -14.93
C PRO A 189 -12.52 -6.68 -13.74
N MET A 190 -11.27 -6.35 -13.37
CA MET A 190 -11.01 -5.23 -12.47
C MET A 190 -11.10 -3.91 -13.26
N GLY A 191 -11.72 -2.89 -12.65
CA GLY A 191 -11.85 -1.56 -13.20
C GLY A 191 -11.47 -0.48 -12.18
N PRO A 192 -11.54 0.81 -12.56
CA PRO A 192 -11.22 1.94 -11.69
C PRO A 192 -12.02 1.93 -10.37
N GLU A 193 -13.26 1.41 -10.39
CA GLU A 193 -14.12 1.32 -9.20
C GLU A 193 -13.51 0.50 -8.06
N HIS A 194 -12.72 -0.51 -8.36
CA HIS A 194 -12.03 -1.31 -7.33
C HIS A 194 -10.96 -0.49 -6.59
N VAL A 195 -10.22 0.36 -7.33
CA VAL A 195 -9.23 1.27 -6.74
C VAL A 195 -9.93 2.37 -5.95
N LEU A 196 -11.00 2.96 -6.52
CA LEU A 196 -11.81 3.98 -5.86
C LEU A 196 -12.45 3.47 -4.57
N ALA A 197 -12.96 2.23 -4.57
CA ALA A 197 -13.51 1.58 -3.38
C ALA A 197 -12.48 1.52 -2.25
N SER A 198 -11.24 1.12 -2.60
CA SER A 198 -10.12 1.09 -1.65
C SER A 198 -9.74 2.45 -1.09
N GLY A 199 -10.01 3.54 -1.82
CA GLY A 199 -9.70 4.92 -1.41
C GLY A 199 -10.90 5.73 -0.92
N SER A 200 -12.07 5.13 -0.74
CA SER A 200 -13.33 5.80 -0.33
C SER A 200 -13.38 6.05 1.19
N LEU A 201 -12.51 6.93 1.72
CA LEU A 201 -12.39 7.17 3.16
C LEU A 201 -13.53 8.06 3.70
N PRO A 202 -14.45 7.50 4.55
CA PRO A 202 -15.52 8.27 5.15
C PRO A 202 -15.00 9.20 6.26
N PRO A 203 -15.65 10.33 6.55
CA PRO A 203 -16.77 10.95 5.82
C PRO A 203 -16.31 11.83 4.66
N GLY A 204 -15.01 11.90 4.39
CA GLY A 204 -14.43 12.73 3.34
C GLY A 204 -14.95 12.33 1.97
N PHE A 205 -14.82 11.06 1.62
CA PHE A 205 -15.15 10.52 0.31
C PHE A 205 -16.41 9.64 0.36
N PRO A 206 -17.19 9.59 -0.75
CA PRO A 206 -18.40 8.80 -0.83
C PRO A 206 -18.08 7.30 -0.88
N ALA A 207 -19.07 6.47 -0.52
CA ALA A 207 -19.00 5.05 -0.80
C ALA A 207 -18.88 4.78 -2.31
N THR A 208 -18.09 3.79 -2.68
CA THR A 208 -17.99 3.30 -4.07
C THR A 208 -18.71 1.97 -4.21
N GLU A 209 -19.54 1.87 -5.25
CA GLU A 209 -20.24 0.63 -5.59
C GLU A 209 -19.34 -0.24 -6.50
N VAL A 210 -19.21 -1.52 -6.12
CA VAL A 210 -18.54 -2.56 -6.91
C VAL A 210 -19.44 -3.80 -6.91
N ASN A 211 -19.89 -4.23 -8.09
CA ASN A 211 -20.72 -5.43 -8.27
C ASN A 211 -21.97 -5.45 -7.36
N GLY A 212 -22.65 -4.30 -7.20
CA GLY A 212 -23.87 -4.16 -6.40
C GLY A 212 -23.65 -4.11 -4.89
N LYS A 213 -22.40 -4.09 -4.40
CA LYS A 213 -22.04 -3.89 -3.00
C LYS A 213 -21.40 -2.52 -2.81
N LEU A 214 -21.57 -1.94 -1.63
CA LEU A 214 -20.98 -0.64 -1.28
C LEU A 214 -19.74 -0.82 -0.40
N TYR A 215 -18.71 -0.06 -0.74
CA TYR A 215 -17.42 -0.12 -0.07
C TYR A 215 -16.94 1.24 0.39
N TRP A 216 -16.26 1.23 1.52
CA TRP A 216 -15.39 2.28 2.01
C TRP A 216 -13.92 1.87 1.94
N ASP A 217 -13.05 2.82 2.25
CA ASP A 217 -11.60 2.64 2.33
C ASP A 217 -11.24 1.43 3.20
N GLY A 218 -10.31 0.62 2.72
CA GLY A 218 -9.82 -0.53 3.47
C GLY A 218 -9.21 -0.14 4.82
N GLY A 219 -8.66 1.08 4.93
CA GLY A 219 -8.11 1.63 6.17
C GLY A 219 -9.10 1.79 7.32
N CYS A 220 -10.42 1.66 7.07
CA CYS A 220 -11.42 1.57 8.14
C CYS A 220 -11.19 0.33 9.01
N VAL A 221 -10.73 -0.78 8.42
CA VAL A 221 -10.48 -2.07 9.10
C VAL A 221 -8.98 -2.36 9.23
N SER A 222 -8.27 -2.48 8.11
CA SER A 222 -6.81 -2.62 8.05
C SER A 222 -6.26 -1.72 6.95
N ASN A 223 -5.04 -1.22 7.16
CA ASN A 223 -4.39 -0.28 6.23
C ASN A 223 -3.21 -0.91 5.48
N THR A 224 -2.87 -2.18 5.75
CA THR A 224 -1.73 -2.90 5.18
C THR A 224 -2.21 -4.28 4.71
N PRO A 225 -2.30 -4.56 3.39
CA PRO A 225 -2.89 -5.81 2.88
C PRO A 225 -1.90 -6.98 2.84
N LEU A 226 -1.09 -7.17 3.91
CA LEU A 226 -0.08 -8.23 3.98
C LEU A 226 -0.70 -9.63 4.10
N GLU A 227 -1.85 -9.74 4.76
CA GLU A 227 -2.55 -11.01 4.91
C GLU A 227 -2.97 -11.62 3.57
N ALA A 228 -3.34 -10.78 2.59
CA ALA A 228 -3.69 -11.25 1.25
C ALA A 228 -2.47 -11.87 0.53
N ILE A 229 -1.29 -11.27 0.69
CA ILE A 229 -0.03 -11.81 0.17
C ILE A 229 0.28 -13.16 0.82
N ALA A 230 0.20 -13.22 2.16
CA ALA A 230 0.51 -14.44 2.91
C ALA A 230 -0.46 -15.59 2.58
N ALA A 231 -1.75 -15.29 2.44
CA ALA A 231 -2.79 -16.27 2.08
C ALA A 231 -2.64 -16.78 0.64
N GLY A 232 -2.22 -15.92 -0.28
CA GLY A 232 -2.07 -16.25 -1.70
C GLY A 232 -0.66 -16.67 -2.12
N GLN A 233 0.28 -16.84 -1.16
CA GLN A 233 1.63 -17.32 -1.43
C GLN A 233 1.61 -18.79 -1.89
N GLY A 234 2.28 -19.07 -3.01
CA GLY A 234 2.51 -20.44 -3.53
C GLY A 234 3.72 -21.12 -2.93
N THR A 235 4.29 -22.08 -3.69
CA THR A 235 5.46 -22.87 -3.30
C THR A 235 6.79 -22.13 -3.48
N ALA A 236 6.81 -21.08 -4.30
CA ALA A 236 8.00 -20.27 -4.54
C ALA A 236 8.41 -19.46 -3.29
N PRO A 237 9.70 -19.28 -3.03
CA PRO A 237 10.17 -18.33 -2.03
C PRO A 237 9.76 -16.91 -2.41
N MET A 238 9.40 -16.10 -1.41
CA MET A 238 8.90 -14.75 -1.63
C MET A 238 9.65 -13.73 -0.76
N LEU A 239 10.03 -12.63 -1.39
CA LEU A 239 10.55 -11.42 -0.75
C LEU A 239 9.48 -10.35 -0.80
N VAL A 240 8.98 -9.95 0.37
CA VAL A 240 7.89 -8.97 0.49
C VAL A 240 8.43 -7.67 1.06
N PHE A 241 8.37 -6.61 0.31
CA PHE A 241 8.61 -5.25 0.81
C PHE A 241 7.30 -4.67 1.31
N VAL A 242 7.21 -4.43 2.61
CA VAL A 242 6.05 -3.77 3.27
C VAL A 242 6.43 -2.35 3.58
N ILE A 243 5.74 -1.39 2.98
CA ILE A 243 6.01 0.03 3.18
C ILE A 243 4.91 0.63 4.05
N ASP A 244 5.26 0.93 5.31
CA ASP A 244 4.41 1.58 6.28
C ASP A 244 4.62 3.10 6.26
N LEU A 245 3.51 3.84 6.16
CA LEU A 245 3.50 5.30 6.14
C LEU A 245 3.32 5.90 7.54
N TRP A 246 3.04 5.08 8.54
CA TRP A 246 2.71 5.49 9.90
C TRP A 246 3.66 4.86 10.90
N ASN A 247 4.16 5.68 11.83
CA ASN A 247 5.05 5.20 12.88
C ASN A 247 4.34 5.14 14.24
N ALA A 248 4.38 3.95 14.87
CA ALA A 248 3.82 3.77 16.22
C ALA A 248 4.64 4.50 17.30
N THR A 249 5.95 4.66 17.09
CA THR A 249 6.86 5.33 18.04
C THR A 249 6.86 6.84 17.80
N GLY A 250 6.87 7.64 18.86
CA GLY A 250 6.93 9.10 18.76
C GLY A 250 6.85 9.77 20.12
N ALA A 251 7.27 11.01 20.19
CA ALA A 251 7.22 11.84 21.38
C ALA A 251 5.76 12.17 21.79
N PRO A 252 5.49 12.44 23.07
CA PRO A 252 4.23 13.01 23.51
C PRO A 252 3.94 14.33 22.79
N PRO A 253 2.67 14.56 22.35
CA PRO A 253 2.31 15.79 21.67
C PRO A 253 2.25 16.99 22.63
N GLU A 254 2.68 18.17 22.16
CA GLU A 254 2.66 19.41 22.92
C GLU A 254 1.52 20.36 22.46
N THR A 255 0.81 20.04 21.36
CA THR A 255 -0.29 20.84 20.80
C THR A 255 -1.49 19.97 20.49
N MET A 256 -2.69 20.56 20.40
CA MET A 256 -3.89 19.83 19.98
C MET A 256 -3.77 19.26 18.56
N SER A 257 -3.12 19.97 17.65
CA SER A 257 -2.79 19.43 16.31
C SER A 257 -1.90 18.19 16.41
N GLY A 258 -0.89 18.23 17.27
CA GLY A 258 -0.03 17.08 17.56
C GLY A 258 -0.80 15.91 18.20
N VAL A 259 -1.80 16.17 19.05
CA VAL A 259 -2.66 15.11 19.64
C VAL A 259 -3.41 14.36 18.52
N PHE A 260 -4.06 15.08 17.61
CA PHE A 260 -4.78 14.45 16.50
C PHE A 260 -3.83 13.68 15.57
N TRP A 261 -2.68 14.26 15.24
CA TRP A 261 -1.66 13.58 14.43
C TRP A 261 -1.18 12.30 15.12
N ARG A 262 -0.80 12.39 16.42
CA ARG A 262 -0.30 11.25 17.17
C ARG A 262 -1.33 10.13 17.32
N ALA A 263 -2.59 10.48 17.51
CA ALA A 263 -3.69 9.51 17.55
C ALA A 263 -3.81 8.72 16.24
N LYS A 264 -3.74 9.39 15.09
CA LYS A 264 -3.73 8.73 13.77
C LYS A 264 -2.52 7.82 13.60
N GLN A 265 -1.31 8.28 13.97
CA GLN A 265 -0.10 7.47 13.91
C GLN A 265 -0.25 6.16 14.68
N ILE A 266 -0.70 6.23 15.92
CA ILE A 266 -0.90 5.05 16.78
C ILE A 266 -1.97 4.14 16.17
N GLN A 267 -3.07 4.70 15.67
CA GLN A 267 -4.19 3.94 15.11
C GLN A 267 -3.76 3.11 13.90
N TYR A 268 -3.02 3.69 12.95
CA TYR A 268 -2.66 3.02 11.72
C TYR A 268 -1.39 2.18 11.83
N ALA A 269 -0.36 2.66 12.53
CA ALA A 269 0.90 1.94 12.67
C ALA A 269 0.79 0.69 13.55
N SER A 270 -0.02 0.73 14.63
CA SER A 270 -0.18 -0.42 15.53
C SER A 270 -0.81 -1.63 14.85
N ARG A 271 -1.71 -1.39 13.90
CA ARG A 271 -2.33 -2.47 13.11
C ARG A 271 -1.30 -3.15 12.21
N ALA A 272 -0.55 -2.39 11.41
CA ALA A 272 0.46 -2.91 10.49
C ALA A 272 1.54 -3.74 11.19
N THR A 273 2.12 -3.20 12.27
CA THR A 273 3.12 -3.93 13.08
C THR A 273 2.56 -5.25 13.62
N ARG A 274 1.29 -5.26 14.05
CA ARG A 274 0.62 -6.47 14.54
C ARG A 274 0.40 -7.48 13.42
N GLU A 275 -0.03 -7.03 12.25
CA GLU A 275 -0.27 -7.90 11.09
C GLU A 275 1.01 -8.58 10.62
N VAL A 276 2.12 -7.84 10.48
CA VAL A 276 3.44 -8.41 10.15
C VAL A 276 3.81 -9.52 11.15
N LYS A 277 3.62 -9.25 12.45
CA LYS A 277 3.93 -10.25 13.49
C LYS A 277 3.02 -11.48 13.44
N ILE A 278 1.74 -11.30 13.14
CA ILE A 278 0.78 -12.42 13.00
C ILE A 278 1.19 -13.29 11.80
N VAL A 279 1.48 -12.69 10.64
CA VAL A 279 1.88 -13.42 9.43
C VAL A 279 3.16 -14.22 9.66
N GLU A 280 4.20 -13.58 10.22
CA GLU A 280 5.47 -14.28 10.55
C GLU A 280 5.24 -15.45 11.52
N THR A 281 4.49 -15.21 12.60
CA THR A 281 4.23 -16.22 13.63
C THR A 281 3.43 -17.38 13.06
N ALA A 282 2.34 -17.11 12.32
CA ALA A 282 1.50 -18.14 11.73
C ALA A 282 2.27 -18.99 10.73
N ALA A 283 3.10 -18.37 9.87
CA ALA A 283 3.93 -19.09 8.91
C ALA A 283 4.94 -20.03 9.60
N ASN A 284 5.60 -19.57 10.67
CA ASN A 284 6.56 -20.35 11.43
C ASN A 284 5.89 -21.50 12.23
N HIS A 285 4.72 -21.26 12.80
CA HIS A 285 3.95 -22.30 13.49
C HIS A 285 3.50 -23.40 12.51
N ALA A 286 2.96 -23.03 11.35
CA ALA A 286 2.56 -23.99 10.32
C ALA A 286 3.75 -24.83 9.84
N HIS A 287 4.93 -24.22 9.69
CA HIS A 287 6.16 -24.92 9.32
C HIS A 287 6.61 -25.90 10.40
N ALA A 288 6.64 -25.48 11.66
CA ALA A 288 7.03 -26.35 12.78
C ALA A 288 6.07 -27.55 12.93
N ALA A 289 4.76 -27.32 12.81
CA ALA A 289 3.74 -28.35 12.82
C ALA A 289 3.96 -29.39 11.72
N GLY A 290 4.33 -28.93 10.52
CA GLY A 290 4.65 -29.77 9.40
C GLY A 290 5.89 -30.63 9.60
N ILE A 291 6.95 -30.06 10.17
CA ILE A 291 8.15 -30.84 10.52
C ILE A 291 7.81 -31.94 11.53
N ALA A 292 7.02 -31.60 12.58
CA ALA A 292 6.60 -32.55 13.59
C ALA A 292 5.76 -33.71 13.00
N LYS A 293 4.83 -33.39 12.09
CA LYS A 293 4.01 -34.38 11.39
C LYS A 293 4.86 -35.29 10.50
N ALA A 294 5.81 -34.73 9.76
CA ALA A 294 6.74 -35.50 8.90
C ALA A 294 7.67 -36.41 9.71
N ALA A 295 8.00 -36.04 10.95
CA ALA A 295 8.80 -36.83 11.88
C ALA A 295 7.97 -37.87 12.66
N GLY A 296 6.65 -37.97 12.43
CA GLY A 296 5.78 -38.91 13.15
C GLY A 296 5.59 -38.59 14.64
N LEU A 297 5.88 -37.32 15.06
CA LEU A 297 5.83 -36.88 16.44
C LEU A 297 4.48 -36.34 16.88
N ALA A 298 3.52 -36.18 15.95
CA ALA A 298 2.23 -35.59 16.25
C ALA A 298 1.09 -36.31 15.54
N GLU A 299 0.27 -37.04 16.30
CA GLU A 299 -1.15 -37.26 16.01
C GLU A 299 -1.92 -36.10 16.66
N MET A 300 -2.03 -34.96 15.98
CA MET A 300 -2.82 -33.83 16.46
C MET A 300 -3.94 -33.53 15.47
N ASP A 301 -5.18 -33.80 15.88
CA ASP A 301 -6.37 -33.31 15.22
C ASP A 301 -6.35 -31.78 15.20
N GLY A 302 -6.52 -31.17 14.00
CA GLY A 302 -6.58 -29.72 13.84
C GLY A 302 -5.28 -29.05 13.34
N LEU A 303 -4.23 -29.80 13.01
CA LEU A 303 -3.09 -29.24 12.29
C LEU A 303 -3.47 -28.90 10.84
N PRO A 304 -2.96 -27.77 10.28
CA PRO A 304 -3.24 -27.42 8.90
C PRO A 304 -2.83 -28.57 7.96
N ASP A 305 -3.68 -28.83 6.98
CA ASP A 305 -3.44 -29.84 5.95
C ASP A 305 -2.17 -29.56 5.13
N ALA A 306 -1.69 -30.61 4.47
CA ALA A 306 -0.46 -30.64 3.67
C ALA A 306 -0.16 -29.41 2.74
N PRO A 307 -1.11 -28.61 2.25
CA PRO A 307 -0.80 -27.42 1.47
C PRO A 307 0.05 -26.38 2.22
N ALA A 308 -0.17 -26.21 3.53
CA ALA A 308 0.61 -25.25 4.34
C ALA A 308 2.11 -25.67 4.46
N LEU A 309 2.43 -26.94 4.23
CA LEU A 309 3.79 -27.46 4.25
C LEU A 309 4.58 -27.17 2.98
N GLN A 310 3.88 -26.89 1.88
CA GLN A 310 4.49 -26.68 0.56
C GLN A 310 4.76 -25.21 0.23
N GLN A 311 4.31 -24.28 1.07
CA GLN A 311 4.56 -22.86 0.83
C GLN A 311 6.06 -22.54 0.95
N GLY A 312 6.56 -21.65 0.07
CA GLY A 312 7.95 -21.21 0.03
C GLY A 312 8.38 -20.39 1.25
N ALA A 313 9.66 -20.13 1.37
CA ALA A 313 10.21 -19.21 2.38
C ALA A 313 9.64 -17.80 2.19
N LEU A 314 9.47 -17.06 3.30
CA LEU A 314 8.91 -15.72 3.31
C LEU A 314 9.85 -14.75 4.04
N ASP A 315 10.52 -13.89 3.29
CA ASP A 315 11.27 -12.76 3.84
C ASP A 315 10.42 -11.49 3.76
N ILE A 316 10.14 -10.87 4.92
CA ILE A 316 9.36 -9.63 5.02
C ILE A 316 10.32 -8.49 5.35
N VAL A 317 10.50 -7.55 4.44
CA VAL A 317 11.25 -6.32 4.65
C VAL A 317 10.26 -5.22 5.01
N HIS A 318 10.17 -4.91 6.30
CA HIS A 318 9.20 -3.97 6.85
C HIS A 318 9.85 -2.59 7.01
N ILE A 319 9.58 -1.68 6.08
CA ILE A 319 10.12 -0.33 6.04
C ILE A 319 9.08 0.63 6.61
N ILE A 320 9.45 1.40 7.63
CA ILE A 320 8.55 2.29 8.37
C ILE A 320 8.99 3.72 8.18
N TYR A 321 8.14 4.52 7.55
CA TYR A 321 8.38 5.96 7.37
C TYR A 321 8.36 6.70 8.69
N HIS A 322 9.37 7.56 8.90
CA HIS A 322 9.47 8.48 10.02
C HIS A 322 9.32 9.92 9.53
N PRO A 323 8.10 10.49 9.54
CA PRO A 323 7.88 11.88 9.16
C PRO A 323 8.64 12.84 10.10
N GLY A 324 9.07 13.98 9.55
CA GLY A 324 9.72 15.04 10.31
C GLY A 324 8.84 15.64 11.42
N PRO A 325 9.41 16.52 12.28
CA PRO A 325 8.68 17.08 13.44
C PRO A 325 7.61 18.12 13.07
N ASP A 326 7.57 18.57 11.83
CA ASP A 326 6.70 19.62 11.29
C ASP A 326 5.30 19.14 10.92
N GLN A 327 4.94 17.90 11.29
CA GLN A 327 3.64 17.33 10.95
C GLN A 327 2.51 17.98 11.76
N ILE A 328 1.37 18.16 11.07
CA ILE A 328 0.12 18.71 11.62
C ILE A 328 -0.99 17.67 11.57
N ALA A 329 -2.13 17.95 12.21
CA ALA A 329 -3.26 17.03 12.37
C ALA A 329 -3.68 16.29 11.07
N ASN A 330 -3.57 16.96 9.93
CA ASN A 330 -3.98 16.44 8.63
C ASN A 330 -2.83 16.44 7.61
N SER A 331 -1.59 16.16 8.04
CA SER A 331 -0.46 16.01 7.11
C SER A 331 -0.67 14.92 6.05
N ASP A 332 -1.59 14.00 6.30
CA ASP A 332 -2.11 13.04 5.32
C ASP A 332 -3.00 13.66 4.23
N ALA A 333 -3.40 14.93 4.36
CA ALA A 333 -4.09 15.72 3.32
C ALA A 333 -3.22 16.88 2.79
N GLU A 334 -1.93 16.89 3.09
CA GLU A 334 -1.00 17.93 2.66
C GLU A 334 -0.24 17.48 1.40
N PHE A 335 -0.66 17.98 0.23
CA PHE A 335 -0.18 17.58 -1.10
C PHE A 335 0.71 18.65 -1.76
N SER A 336 1.43 19.49 -0.99
CA SER A 336 2.37 20.44 -1.59
C SER A 336 3.53 19.73 -2.29
N ARG A 337 4.10 20.38 -3.30
CA ARG A 337 5.25 19.85 -4.04
C ARG A 337 6.45 19.61 -3.15
N LEU A 338 6.69 20.51 -2.20
CA LEU A 338 7.78 20.38 -1.25
C LEU A 338 7.61 19.13 -0.40
N SER A 339 6.44 18.92 0.21
CA SER A 339 6.16 17.74 1.03
C SER A 339 6.24 16.44 0.21
N ILE A 340 5.76 16.45 -1.03
CA ILE A 340 5.89 15.30 -1.93
C ILE A 340 7.35 15.01 -2.24
N ALA A 341 8.17 16.02 -2.53
CA ALA A 341 9.60 15.85 -2.79
C ALA A 341 10.34 15.30 -1.56
N VAL A 342 10.09 15.85 -0.37
CA VAL A 342 10.67 15.37 0.90
C VAL A 342 10.31 13.91 1.18
N ARG A 343 9.03 13.57 1.04
CA ARG A 343 8.53 12.20 1.26
C ARG A 343 9.10 11.21 0.25
N ARG A 344 9.16 11.60 -1.04
CA ARG A 344 9.80 10.80 -2.09
C ARG A 344 11.26 10.52 -1.75
N GLU A 345 12.04 11.55 -1.39
CA GLU A 345 13.45 11.37 -1.06
C GLU A 345 13.64 10.50 0.18
N ALA A 346 12.80 10.67 1.22
CA ALA A 346 12.81 9.80 2.39
C ALA A 346 12.61 8.32 2.00
N GLY A 347 11.59 8.06 1.16
CA GLY A 347 11.33 6.71 0.68
C GLY A 347 12.47 6.10 -0.13
N ARG A 348 13.13 6.92 -0.97
CA ARG A 348 14.29 6.49 -1.74
C ARG A 348 15.47 6.09 -0.83
N LEU A 349 15.83 6.93 0.13
CA LEU A 349 16.95 6.67 1.04
C LEU A 349 16.68 5.46 1.95
N ASP A 350 15.47 5.32 2.48
CA ASP A 350 15.13 4.22 3.39
C ASP A 350 15.12 2.88 2.64
N MET A 351 14.61 2.85 1.41
CA MET A 351 14.65 1.66 0.58
C MET A 351 16.09 1.34 0.13
N GLU A 352 16.89 2.33 -0.27
CA GLU A 352 18.32 2.12 -0.59
C GLU A 352 19.08 1.52 0.58
N LYS A 353 18.86 2.02 1.79
CA LYS A 353 19.45 1.45 3.00
C LYS A 353 19.09 -0.04 3.16
N ALA A 354 17.81 -0.38 3.00
CA ALA A 354 17.36 -1.77 3.06
C ALA A 354 18.03 -2.64 2.00
N LEU A 355 18.16 -2.14 0.76
CA LEU A 355 18.73 -2.86 -0.38
C LEU A 355 20.24 -3.04 -0.27
N ILE A 356 20.96 -2.07 0.28
CA ILE A 356 22.42 -2.16 0.55
C ILE A 356 22.69 -3.19 1.64
N ASP A 357 21.95 -3.15 2.75
CA ASP A 357 22.10 -4.10 3.86
C ASP A 357 21.64 -5.52 3.48
N ALA A 358 20.64 -5.63 2.60
CA ALA A 358 20.05 -6.85 2.04
C ALA A 358 20.02 -8.04 3.01
N PRO A 359 19.44 -7.91 4.22
CA PRO A 359 19.54 -8.93 5.27
C PRO A 359 18.87 -10.26 4.90
N TRP A 360 17.97 -10.27 3.92
CA TRP A 360 17.30 -11.47 3.39
C TRP A 360 18.24 -12.37 2.56
N THR A 361 19.40 -11.88 2.14
CA THR A 361 20.39 -12.70 1.41
C THR A 361 21.07 -13.74 2.30
N LYS A 362 21.00 -13.58 3.63
CA LYS A 362 21.48 -14.57 4.58
C LYS A 362 20.55 -15.77 4.59
N GLN A 363 21.12 -16.98 4.66
CA GLN A 363 20.34 -18.21 4.69
C GLN A 363 19.33 -18.20 5.84
N MET A 364 18.07 -18.54 5.55
CA MET A 364 17.04 -18.68 6.57
C MET A 364 17.29 -19.94 7.41
N PRO A 365 17.18 -19.86 8.75
CA PRO A 365 17.33 -21.04 9.61
C PRO A 365 16.30 -22.13 9.28
N ARG A 366 16.68 -23.40 9.31
CA ARG A 366 15.82 -24.52 8.92
C ARG A 366 14.51 -24.65 9.70
N HIS A 367 14.47 -24.13 10.93
CA HIS A 367 13.27 -24.14 11.79
C HIS A 367 12.32 -22.97 11.53
N GLN A 368 12.71 -22.04 10.67
CA GLN A 368 11.90 -20.88 10.26
C GLN A 368 11.49 -21.01 8.81
N ARG A 369 10.31 -20.52 8.52
CA ARG A 369 9.80 -20.33 7.17
C ARG A 369 9.61 -18.85 6.83
N ALA A 370 9.31 -18.03 7.85
CA ALA A 370 9.16 -16.59 7.70
C ALA A 370 10.08 -15.85 8.68
N ARG A 371 10.60 -14.71 8.24
CA ARG A 371 11.33 -13.77 9.09
C ARG A 371 11.08 -12.34 8.64
N THR A 372 11.11 -11.42 9.61
CA THR A 372 10.91 -9.99 9.38
C THR A 372 12.21 -9.23 9.58
N HIS A 373 12.54 -8.37 8.60
CA HIS A 373 13.63 -7.42 8.65
C HIS A 373 13.04 -6.03 8.80
N ARG A 374 13.09 -5.47 10.01
CA ARG A 374 12.54 -4.15 10.30
C ARG A 374 13.55 -3.06 9.99
N ILE A 375 13.16 -2.10 9.16
CA ILE A 375 13.95 -0.94 8.75
C ILE A 375 13.22 0.31 9.25
N GLU A 376 13.84 0.99 10.20
CA GLU A 376 13.35 2.30 10.66
C GLU A 376 13.82 3.39 9.71
N GLY A 377 12.88 4.20 9.24
CA GLY A 377 13.12 5.28 8.31
C GLY A 377 13.97 6.41 8.90
N THR A 378 14.52 7.20 8.03
CA THR A 378 15.37 8.35 8.36
C THR A 378 14.52 9.61 8.39
N HIS A 379 14.69 10.44 9.43
CA HIS A 379 14.09 11.78 9.44
C HIS A 379 14.80 12.68 8.44
N LEU A 380 14.09 13.17 7.44
CA LEU A 380 14.57 14.22 6.56
C LEU A 380 13.99 15.57 7.00
N SER A 381 14.85 16.58 7.07
CA SER A 381 14.42 17.95 7.24
C SER A 381 14.12 18.56 5.86
N PRO A 382 13.00 19.23 5.68
CA PRO A 382 12.67 19.96 4.46
C PRO A 382 13.70 21.06 4.10
N SER A 383 14.49 21.53 5.09
CA SER A 383 15.60 22.47 4.85
C SER A 383 16.69 21.94 3.91
N LEU A 384 16.66 20.65 3.56
CA LEU A 384 17.56 20.07 2.54
C LEU A 384 17.08 20.34 1.11
N PHE A 385 15.89 20.88 0.92
CA PHE A 385 15.26 21.08 -0.39
C PHE A 385 14.98 22.57 -0.72
N VAL A 386 15.42 23.49 0.14
CA VAL A 386 15.30 24.94 -0.01
C VAL A 386 16.64 25.57 -0.35
#